data_237f688a31d7cceb16514f0e494eba73
#
_entry.id   237f688a31d7cceb16514f0e494eba73
#
_cell.length_a   1.000
_cell.length_b   1.000
_cell.length_c   1.000
_cell.angle_alpha   90.00
_cell.angle_beta   90.00
_cell.angle_gamma   90.00
#
_symmetry.space_group_name_H-M   'P 1'
#
loop_
_entity.id
_entity.type
_entity.pdbx_description
1 polymer ?
#
loop_
_entity_poly.entity_id
_entity_poly.type
_entity_poly.pdbx_seq_one_letter_code
_entity_poly.pdbx_strand_id
1 'polypeptide(L)'
;MLSRRSTMLATRIATLCALPVAAAVMLSGTAQAAAVDAPVPATQIDAPAGPDLTKVGNAALVGAGIGAVAAGVPAAVIGAAGGAVAGGVVGAGAGFLVGIGAPALATLTAAAVGCATTGCVIDVPIFVAGLAAEAAGAAGGIALGAAIGAVGGGALGAAALGLPAAAVGAGIGAAIGAGAGAAGVAG
;
A
#
# COMPACT_ATOMS: atom_id res chain seq x y z
N MET A 1 21.65 -34.82 -8.26
CA MET A 1 22.34 -33.68 -7.64
C MET A 1 21.91 -32.30 -8.20
N LEU A 2 21.05 -32.22 -9.21
CA LEU A 2 20.55 -30.95 -9.80
C LEU A 2 19.43 -30.27 -9.00
N SER A 3 18.66 -31.01 -8.18
CA SER A 3 17.49 -30.49 -7.46
C SER A 3 17.81 -29.44 -6.38
N ARG A 4 18.99 -29.53 -5.73
CA ARG A 4 19.34 -28.59 -4.66
C ARG A 4 19.74 -27.18 -5.13
N ARG A 5 20.19 -27.03 -6.38
CA ARG A 5 20.59 -25.72 -6.92
C ARG A 5 19.39 -24.87 -7.33
N SER A 6 18.33 -25.49 -7.80
CA SER A 6 17.10 -24.79 -8.24
C SER A 6 16.34 -24.18 -7.06
N THR A 7 16.30 -24.86 -5.92
CA THR A 7 15.66 -24.34 -4.70
C THR A 7 16.40 -23.16 -4.10
N MET A 8 17.73 -23.14 -4.16
CA MET A 8 18.52 -22.00 -3.64
C MET A 8 18.37 -20.73 -4.51
N LEU A 9 18.20 -20.90 -5.82
CA LEU A 9 18.00 -19.74 -6.71
C LEU A 9 16.61 -19.11 -6.50
N ALA A 10 15.57 -19.95 -6.39
CA ALA A 10 14.21 -19.50 -6.15
C ALA A 10 14.07 -18.73 -4.80
N THR A 11 14.76 -19.22 -3.76
CA THR A 11 14.74 -18.57 -2.44
C THR A 11 15.47 -17.21 -2.48
N ARG A 12 16.54 -17.08 -3.23
CA ARG A 12 17.28 -15.81 -3.35
C ARG A 12 16.52 -14.74 -4.13
N ILE A 13 15.78 -15.12 -5.15
CA ILE A 13 14.94 -14.19 -5.92
C ILE A 13 13.76 -13.72 -5.09
N ALA A 14 13.12 -14.62 -4.32
CA ALA A 14 12.03 -14.25 -3.42
C ALA A 14 12.48 -13.28 -2.32
N THR A 15 13.69 -13.43 -1.80
CA THR A 15 14.24 -12.55 -0.76
C THR A 15 14.62 -11.17 -1.31
N LEU A 16 15.08 -11.07 -2.56
CA LEU A 16 15.40 -9.78 -3.18
C LEU A 16 14.15 -8.95 -3.50
N CYS A 17 13.03 -9.59 -3.82
CA CYS A 17 11.77 -8.89 -4.07
C CYS A 17 11.04 -8.47 -2.79
N ALA A 18 11.28 -9.15 -1.67
CA ALA A 18 10.64 -8.85 -0.39
C ALA A 18 11.28 -7.65 0.36
N LEU A 19 12.57 -7.39 0.13
CA LEU A 19 13.31 -6.32 0.81
C LEU A 19 12.78 -4.89 0.56
N PRO A 20 12.41 -4.49 -0.67
CA PRO A 20 11.90 -3.12 -0.89
C PRO A 20 10.51 -2.90 -0.28
N VAL A 21 9.67 -3.95 -0.18
CA VAL A 21 8.34 -3.84 0.42
C VAL A 21 8.44 -3.67 1.94
N ALA A 22 9.33 -4.41 2.59
CA ALA A 22 9.57 -4.29 4.03
C ALA A 22 10.17 -2.92 4.40
N ALA A 23 11.06 -2.37 3.58
CA ALA A 23 11.64 -1.05 3.79
C ALA A 23 10.61 0.08 3.63
N ALA A 24 9.69 -0.03 2.68
CA ALA A 24 8.61 0.94 2.49
C ALA A 24 7.61 0.94 3.66
N VAL A 25 7.30 -0.23 4.23
CA VAL A 25 6.43 -0.35 5.40
C VAL A 25 7.10 0.20 6.66
N MET A 26 8.41 0.01 6.81
CA MET A 26 9.14 0.54 7.97
C MET A 26 9.32 2.07 7.91
N LEU A 27 9.49 2.66 6.71
CA LEU A 27 9.59 4.11 6.56
C LEU A 27 8.26 4.82 6.82
N SER A 28 7.12 4.21 6.49
CA SER A 28 5.80 4.78 6.79
C SER A 28 5.44 4.70 8.28
N GLY A 29 5.99 3.71 9.00
CA GLY A 29 5.77 3.57 10.44
C GLY A 29 6.56 4.56 11.31
N THR A 30 7.74 5.02 10.87
CA THR A 30 8.58 5.93 11.66
C THR A 30 8.16 7.39 11.55
N ALA A 31 7.42 7.78 10.50
CA ALA A 31 6.90 9.14 10.39
C ALA A 31 5.74 9.43 11.37
N GLN A 32 5.10 8.40 11.91
CA GLN A 32 3.99 8.56 12.87
C GLN A 32 4.44 8.78 14.32
N ALA A 33 5.66 8.37 14.68
CA ALA A 33 6.14 8.47 16.06
C ALA A 33 6.69 9.86 16.42
N ALA A 34 7.01 10.70 15.45
CA ALA A 34 7.65 11.99 15.70
C ALA A 34 6.69 13.17 15.97
N ALA A 35 5.38 12.96 15.79
CA ALA A 35 4.40 14.06 15.89
C ALA A 35 3.72 14.20 17.27
N VAL A 36 4.01 13.32 18.24
CA VAL A 36 3.25 13.27 19.50
C VAL A 36 3.97 13.92 20.69
N ASP A 37 5.26 14.24 20.57
CA ASP A 37 6.07 14.72 21.71
C ASP A 37 6.45 16.19 21.66
N ALA A 38 5.61 17.07 21.13
CA ALA A 38 5.75 18.50 21.43
C ALA A 38 4.95 18.81 22.70
N PRO A 39 5.57 19.06 23.85
CA PRO A 39 4.84 19.54 25.01
C PRO A 39 4.29 20.93 24.69
N VAL A 40 2.99 21.01 24.49
CA VAL A 40 2.29 22.28 24.42
C VAL A 40 2.44 22.90 25.82
N PRO A 41 3.10 24.06 25.99
CA PRO A 41 3.19 24.70 27.29
C PRO A 41 1.78 25.04 27.72
N ALA A 42 1.30 24.38 28.77
CA ALA A 42 0.06 24.71 29.41
C ALA A 42 0.24 26.10 30.09
N THR A 43 -0.15 27.13 29.39
CA THR A 43 -0.29 28.47 29.99
C THR A 43 -1.50 28.36 30.92
N GLN A 44 -1.24 28.21 32.22
CA GLN A 44 -2.27 28.37 33.25
C GLN A 44 -2.74 29.81 33.22
N ILE A 45 -3.89 30.02 32.62
CA ILE A 45 -4.62 31.29 32.76
C ILE A 45 -5.53 31.10 33.96
N ASP A 46 -5.27 31.83 35.05
CA ASP A 46 -6.18 31.92 36.18
C ASP A 46 -7.51 32.52 35.71
N ALA A 47 -8.50 31.66 35.50
CA ALA A 47 -9.81 32.04 34.99
C ALA A 47 -10.79 32.22 36.16
N PRO A 48 -11.55 33.33 36.19
CA PRO A 48 -12.67 33.46 37.10
C PRO A 48 -13.76 32.45 36.76
N ALA A 49 -14.32 31.74 37.75
CA ALA A 49 -15.37 30.73 37.74
C ALA A 49 -15.43 29.92 36.41
N GLY A 50 -14.66 28.82 36.36
CA GLY A 50 -14.26 28.15 35.13
C GLY A 50 -15.41 27.72 34.20
N PRO A 51 -15.14 27.75 32.89
CA PRO A 51 -16.07 27.21 31.90
C PRO A 51 -16.39 25.76 32.24
N ASP A 52 -17.63 25.35 31.98
CA ASP A 52 -18.10 23.97 32.18
C ASP A 52 -17.22 23.01 31.37
N LEU A 53 -16.30 22.33 32.04
CA LEU A 53 -15.30 21.46 31.45
C LEU A 53 -15.94 20.36 30.57
N THR A 54 -17.18 20.00 30.87
CA THR A 54 -17.93 19.02 30.10
C THR A 54 -18.30 19.57 28.72
N LYS A 55 -18.73 20.85 28.67
CA LYS A 55 -19.05 21.51 27.39
C LYS A 55 -17.81 21.75 26.56
N VAL A 56 -16.71 22.17 27.18
CA VAL A 56 -15.42 22.33 26.49
C VAL A 56 -14.93 21.01 25.93
N GLY A 57 -15.03 19.92 26.70
CA GLY A 57 -14.64 18.59 26.25
C GLY A 57 -15.49 18.08 25.08
N ASN A 58 -16.80 18.25 25.14
CA ASN A 58 -17.70 17.86 24.05
C ASN A 58 -17.45 18.68 22.79
N ALA A 59 -17.26 19.98 22.89
CA ALA A 59 -16.94 20.84 21.75
C ALA A 59 -15.58 20.49 21.13
N ALA A 60 -14.58 20.16 21.95
CA ALA A 60 -13.28 19.68 21.47
C ALA A 60 -13.40 18.37 20.70
N LEU A 61 -14.19 17.41 21.19
CA LEU A 61 -14.40 16.11 20.51
C LEU A 61 -15.11 16.30 19.16
N VAL A 62 -16.16 17.11 19.11
CA VAL A 62 -16.85 17.44 17.86
C VAL A 62 -15.90 18.13 16.89
N GLY A 63 -15.16 19.12 17.35
CA GLY A 63 -14.15 19.81 16.55
C GLY A 63 -13.07 18.86 16.02
N ALA A 64 -12.56 17.95 16.85
CA ALA A 64 -11.60 16.94 16.46
C ALA A 64 -12.15 16.03 15.35
N GLY A 65 -13.39 15.57 15.49
CA GLY A 65 -14.05 14.73 14.48
C GLY A 65 -14.18 15.43 13.13
N ILE A 66 -14.67 16.68 13.14
CA ILE A 66 -14.82 17.49 11.92
C ILE A 66 -13.45 17.75 11.28
N GLY A 67 -12.45 18.13 12.06
CA GLY A 67 -11.10 18.40 11.59
C GLY A 67 -10.43 17.16 11.00
N ALA A 68 -10.58 16.01 11.65
CA ALA A 68 -10.06 14.73 11.13
C ALA A 68 -10.64 14.37 9.77
N VAL A 69 -11.95 14.51 9.60
CA VAL A 69 -12.64 14.21 8.33
C VAL A 69 -12.25 15.23 7.26
N ALA A 70 -12.26 16.52 7.59
CA ALA A 70 -11.96 17.59 6.65
C ALA A 70 -10.53 17.50 6.06
N ALA A 71 -9.55 17.14 6.88
CA ALA A 71 -8.16 16.98 6.44
C ALA A 71 -7.85 15.57 5.95
N GLY A 72 -8.35 14.54 6.63
CA GLY A 72 -8.02 13.15 6.37
C GLY A 72 -8.61 12.61 5.08
N VAL A 73 -9.88 12.94 4.77
CA VAL A 73 -10.55 12.39 3.58
C VAL A 73 -9.89 12.83 2.28
N PRO A 74 -9.64 14.14 2.02
CA PRO A 74 -8.95 14.56 0.80
C PRO A 74 -7.56 13.93 0.67
N ALA A 75 -6.79 13.88 1.76
CA ALA A 75 -5.45 13.30 1.76
C ALA A 75 -5.50 11.79 1.48
N ALA A 76 -6.47 11.07 2.04
CA ALA A 76 -6.66 9.65 1.78
C ALA A 76 -7.02 9.37 0.33
N VAL A 77 -7.88 10.20 -0.29
CA VAL A 77 -8.24 10.06 -1.71
C VAL A 77 -7.04 10.27 -2.62
N ILE A 78 -6.22 11.31 -2.36
CA ILE A 78 -4.99 11.56 -3.13
C ILE A 78 -4.00 10.41 -2.93
N GLY A 79 -3.85 9.95 -1.68
CA GLY A 79 -2.98 8.82 -1.36
C GLY A 79 -3.44 7.53 -2.03
N ALA A 80 -4.75 7.26 -2.03
CA ALA A 80 -5.32 6.09 -2.68
C ALA A 80 -5.07 6.12 -4.20
N ALA A 81 -5.29 7.26 -4.86
CA ALA A 81 -5.09 7.39 -6.29
C ALA A 81 -3.61 7.20 -6.67
N GLY A 82 -2.70 7.89 -5.97
CA GLY A 82 -1.25 7.76 -6.22
C GLY A 82 -0.75 6.35 -5.92
N GLY A 83 -1.20 5.77 -4.80
CA GLY A 83 -0.84 4.42 -4.41
C GLY A 83 -1.37 3.36 -5.38
N ALA A 84 -2.61 3.53 -5.89
CA ALA A 84 -3.19 2.61 -6.86
C ALA A 84 -2.42 2.63 -8.19
N VAL A 85 -2.02 3.81 -8.67
CA VAL A 85 -1.22 3.93 -9.90
C VAL A 85 0.15 3.28 -9.71
N ALA A 86 0.87 3.64 -8.65
CA ALA A 86 2.20 3.08 -8.37
C ALA A 86 2.13 1.57 -8.14
N GLY A 87 1.20 1.11 -7.31
CA GLY A 87 0.98 -0.31 -7.03
C GLY A 87 0.56 -1.08 -8.26
N GLY A 88 -0.32 -0.51 -9.09
CA GLY A 88 -0.76 -1.10 -10.35
C GLY A 88 0.39 -1.32 -11.32
N VAL A 89 1.28 -0.34 -11.50
CA VAL A 89 2.47 -0.46 -12.37
C VAL A 89 3.42 -1.53 -11.86
N VAL A 90 3.75 -1.49 -10.57
CA VAL A 90 4.63 -2.51 -9.95
C VAL A 90 4.01 -3.89 -10.03
N GLY A 91 2.72 -3.99 -9.70
CA GLY A 91 1.96 -5.23 -9.77
C GLY A 91 1.91 -5.80 -11.18
N ALA A 92 1.66 -4.95 -12.19
CA ALA A 92 1.68 -5.35 -13.60
C ALA A 92 3.02 -5.95 -14.01
N GLY A 93 4.13 -5.29 -13.62
CA GLY A 93 5.48 -5.78 -13.90
C GLY A 93 5.75 -7.12 -13.25
N ALA A 94 5.42 -7.27 -11.98
CA ALA A 94 5.56 -8.53 -11.26
C ALA A 94 4.68 -9.62 -11.88
N GLY A 95 3.43 -9.30 -12.19
CA GLY A 95 2.48 -10.21 -12.82
C GLY A 95 2.94 -10.68 -14.21
N PHE A 96 3.53 -9.78 -15.00
CA PHE A 96 4.15 -10.11 -16.29
C PHE A 96 5.21 -11.19 -16.12
N LEU A 97 6.18 -10.97 -15.21
CA LEU A 97 7.26 -11.90 -14.96
C LEU A 97 6.76 -13.29 -14.52
N VAL A 98 5.75 -13.32 -13.66
CA VAL A 98 5.12 -14.58 -13.23
C VAL A 98 4.34 -15.22 -14.38
N GLY A 99 3.61 -14.40 -15.15
CA GLY A 99 2.76 -14.84 -16.25
C GLY A 99 3.52 -15.52 -17.40
N ILE A 100 4.74 -15.04 -17.72
CA ILE A 100 5.60 -15.70 -18.73
C ILE A 100 6.43 -16.82 -18.13
N GLY A 101 6.80 -16.76 -16.87
CA GLY A 101 7.72 -17.72 -16.27
C GLY A 101 7.19 -19.16 -16.26
N ALA A 102 5.93 -19.35 -15.90
CA ALA A 102 5.33 -20.69 -15.84
C ALA A 102 5.15 -21.35 -17.22
N PRO A 103 4.53 -20.68 -18.23
CA PRO A 103 4.42 -21.27 -19.57
C PRO A 103 5.78 -21.47 -20.26
N ALA A 104 6.75 -20.55 -20.07
CA ALA A 104 8.09 -20.72 -20.63
C ALA A 104 8.79 -21.97 -20.10
N LEU A 105 8.70 -22.25 -18.81
CA LEU A 105 9.23 -23.48 -18.22
C LEU A 105 8.52 -24.72 -18.75
N ALA A 106 7.21 -24.67 -18.93
CA ALA A 106 6.43 -25.79 -19.50
C ALA A 106 6.83 -26.05 -20.96
N THR A 107 6.99 -25.02 -21.78
CA THR A 107 7.41 -25.11 -23.17
C THR A 107 8.82 -25.70 -23.29
N LEU A 108 9.76 -25.22 -22.48
CA LEU A 108 11.13 -25.74 -22.45
C LEU A 108 11.17 -27.23 -22.03
N THR A 109 10.36 -27.60 -21.05
CA THR A 109 10.28 -29.00 -20.61
C THR A 109 9.67 -29.90 -21.69
N ALA A 110 8.59 -29.46 -22.34
CA ALA A 110 7.95 -30.19 -23.43
C ALA A 110 8.89 -30.33 -24.63
N ALA A 111 9.61 -29.28 -25.01
CA ALA A 111 10.60 -29.31 -26.07
C ALA A 111 11.76 -30.26 -25.75
N ALA A 112 12.27 -30.25 -24.52
CA ALA A 112 13.34 -31.15 -24.10
C ALA A 112 12.92 -32.61 -24.14
N VAL A 113 11.69 -32.94 -23.71
CA VAL A 113 11.14 -34.30 -23.79
C VAL A 113 10.88 -34.70 -25.26
N GLY A 114 10.33 -33.79 -26.07
CA GLY A 114 10.10 -34.00 -27.49
C GLY A 114 11.41 -34.32 -28.23
N CYS A 115 12.45 -33.53 -28.02
CA CYS A 115 13.77 -33.77 -28.57
C CYS A 115 14.36 -35.13 -28.17
N ALA A 116 14.18 -35.54 -26.93
CA ALA A 116 14.70 -36.81 -26.42
C ALA A 116 13.98 -38.03 -27.03
N THR A 117 12.69 -37.89 -27.38
CA THR A 117 11.87 -38.99 -27.86
C THR A 117 11.78 -39.08 -29.38
N THR A 118 11.80 -37.96 -30.09
CA THR A 118 11.56 -37.87 -31.55
C THR A 118 12.74 -37.36 -32.37
N GLY A 119 13.88 -37.12 -31.73
CA GLY A 119 15.08 -36.58 -32.40
C GLY A 119 14.94 -35.14 -32.87
N CYS A 120 14.16 -34.32 -32.19
CA CYS A 120 13.98 -32.87 -32.47
C CYS A 120 13.24 -32.55 -33.79
N VAL A 121 12.54 -33.49 -34.41
CA VAL A 121 11.91 -33.30 -35.74
C VAL A 121 10.51 -32.65 -35.65
N ILE A 122 9.88 -32.57 -34.49
CA ILE A 122 8.43 -32.23 -34.36
C ILE A 122 8.17 -30.96 -33.56
N ASP A 123 9.10 -30.04 -33.45
CA ASP A 123 8.93 -29.01 -32.41
C ASP A 123 8.22 -27.71 -32.83
N VAL A 124 7.91 -27.53 -34.13
CA VAL A 124 7.25 -26.31 -34.61
C VAL A 124 5.87 -26.10 -34.00
N PRO A 125 4.94 -27.09 -33.99
CA PRO A 125 3.62 -26.88 -33.37
C PRO A 125 3.69 -26.73 -31.86
N ILE A 126 4.60 -27.41 -31.18
CA ILE A 126 4.81 -27.26 -29.73
C ILE A 126 5.33 -25.84 -29.42
N PHE A 127 6.25 -25.34 -30.23
CA PHE A 127 6.82 -24.02 -30.07
C PHE A 127 5.77 -22.91 -30.31
N VAL A 128 4.95 -23.04 -31.36
CA VAL A 128 3.86 -22.08 -31.63
C VAL A 128 2.79 -22.11 -30.53
N ALA A 129 2.42 -23.29 -30.03
CA ALA A 129 1.50 -23.39 -28.91
C ALA A 129 2.08 -22.82 -27.63
N GLY A 130 3.38 -22.97 -27.38
CA GLY A 130 4.11 -22.39 -26.28
C GLY A 130 4.09 -20.86 -26.33
N LEU A 131 4.38 -20.25 -27.47
CA LEU A 131 4.31 -18.81 -27.66
C LEU A 131 2.91 -18.24 -27.40
N ALA A 132 1.86 -18.95 -27.85
CA ALA A 132 0.49 -18.55 -27.56
C ALA A 132 0.16 -18.64 -26.06
N ALA A 133 0.65 -19.66 -25.37
CA ALA A 133 0.49 -19.82 -23.93
C ALA A 133 1.25 -18.75 -23.15
N GLU A 134 2.46 -18.40 -23.57
CA GLU A 134 3.26 -17.31 -22.98
C GLU A 134 2.57 -15.95 -23.15
N ALA A 135 2.02 -15.65 -24.34
CA ALA A 135 1.29 -14.41 -24.58
C ALA A 135 0.02 -14.33 -23.73
N ALA A 136 -0.73 -15.42 -23.59
CA ALA A 136 -1.91 -15.45 -22.72
C ALA A 136 -1.54 -15.35 -21.24
N GLY A 137 -0.47 -16.03 -20.82
CA GLY A 137 0.08 -15.95 -19.47
C GLY A 137 0.56 -14.55 -19.12
N ALA A 138 1.28 -13.90 -20.04
CA ALA A 138 1.71 -12.52 -19.87
C ALA A 138 0.53 -11.56 -19.70
N ALA A 139 -0.47 -11.63 -20.56
CA ALA A 139 -1.65 -10.77 -20.49
C ALA A 139 -2.45 -10.99 -19.20
N GLY A 140 -2.68 -12.24 -18.82
CA GLY A 140 -3.35 -12.59 -17.57
C GLY A 140 -2.56 -12.17 -16.35
N GLY A 141 -1.25 -12.38 -16.35
CA GLY A 141 -0.35 -11.98 -15.28
C GLY A 141 -0.32 -10.46 -15.09
N ILE A 142 -0.22 -9.68 -16.18
CA ILE A 142 -0.29 -8.21 -16.12
C ILE A 142 -1.62 -7.77 -15.51
N ALA A 143 -2.74 -8.30 -15.99
CA ALA A 143 -4.06 -7.88 -15.53
C ALA A 143 -4.28 -8.18 -14.06
N LEU A 144 -3.95 -9.38 -13.60
CA LEU A 144 -4.07 -9.77 -12.20
C LEU A 144 -3.10 -9.00 -11.31
N GLY A 145 -1.84 -8.88 -11.73
CA GLY A 145 -0.81 -8.16 -11.00
C GLY A 145 -1.17 -6.68 -10.86
N ALA A 146 -1.64 -6.03 -11.94
CA ALA A 146 -2.10 -4.65 -11.90
C ALA A 146 -3.28 -4.46 -10.96
N ALA A 147 -4.27 -5.36 -10.99
CA ALA A 147 -5.44 -5.28 -10.12
C ALA A 147 -5.06 -5.41 -8.65
N ILE A 148 -4.28 -6.44 -8.29
CA ILE A 148 -3.83 -6.68 -6.91
C ILE A 148 -2.95 -5.51 -6.44
N GLY A 149 -2.01 -5.08 -7.30
CA GLY A 149 -1.12 -3.96 -7.01
C GLY A 149 -1.86 -2.64 -6.81
N ALA A 150 -2.87 -2.35 -7.65
CA ALA A 150 -3.67 -1.14 -7.51
C ALA A 150 -4.49 -1.12 -6.21
N VAL A 151 -5.13 -2.24 -5.85
CA VAL A 151 -5.91 -2.34 -4.60
C VAL A 151 -4.98 -2.21 -3.39
N GLY A 152 -3.89 -2.98 -3.34
CA GLY A 152 -2.93 -2.95 -2.24
C GLY A 152 -2.23 -1.60 -2.14
N GLY A 153 -1.74 -1.06 -3.25
CA GLY A 153 -1.10 0.25 -3.31
C GLY A 153 -2.04 1.39 -2.94
N GLY A 154 -3.29 1.34 -3.42
CA GLY A 154 -4.33 2.31 -3.06
C GLY A 154 -4.64 2.33 -1.57
N ALA A 155 -4.80 1.16 -0.94
CA ALA A 155 -5.03 1.05 0.50
C ALA A 155 -3.85 1.60 1.31
N LEU A 156 -2.62 1.24 0.94
CA LEU A 156 -1.40 1.73 1.59
C LEU A 156 -1.23 3.24 1.40
N GLY A 157 -1.46 3.75 0.19
CA GLY A 157 -1.37 5.17 -0.11
C GLY A 157 -2.41 5.99 0.67
N ALA A 158 -3.65 5.50 0.76
CA ALA A 158 -4.70 6.13 1.56
C ALA A 158 -4.31 6.21 3.03
N ALA A 159 -3.79 5.12 3.59
CA ALA A 159 -3.35 5.08 4.98
C ALA A 159 -2.16 6.00 5.22
N ALA A 160 -1.16 5.98 4.33
CA ALA A 160 0.07 6.74 4.48
C ALA A 160 -0.15 8.25 4.48
N LEU A 161 -1.08 8.76 3.67
CA LEU A 161 -1.39 10.19 3.61
C LEU A 161 -2.60 10.58 4.46
N GLY A 162 -3.62 9.72 4.53
CA GLY A 162 -4.86 10.00 5.22
C GLY A 162 -4.73 10.05 6.73
N LEU A 163 -4.00 9.11 7.34
CA LEU A 163 -3.88 9.03 8.81
C LEU A 163 -3.14 10.24 9.40
N PRO A 164 -1.95 10.65 8.89
CA PRO A 164 -1.28 11.83 9.41
C PRO A 164 -2.10 13.09 9.24
N ALA A 165 -2.75 13.26 8.07
CA ALA A 165 -3.59 14.43 7.82
C ALA A 165 -4.82 14.46 8.74
N ALA A 166 -5.45 13.32 9.01
CA ALA A 166 -6.55 13.22 9.95
C ALA A 166 -6.10 13.55 11.38
N ALA A 167 -4.93 13.10 11.80
CA ALA A 167 -4.38 13.42 13.13
C ALA A 167 -4.13 14.91 13.31
N VAL A 168 -3.52 15.56 12.31
CA VAL A 168 -3.30 17.02 12.32
C VAL A 168 -4.64 17.76 12.31
N GLY A 169 -5.58 17.33 11.45
CA GLY A 169 -6.92 17.92 11.38
C GLY A 169 -7.68 17.78 12.70
N ALA A 170 -7.58 16.62 13.35
CA ALA A 170 -8.19 16.38 14.66
C ALA A 170 -7.61 17.31 15.72
N GLY A 171 -6.29 17.50 15.75
CA GLY A 171 -5.63 18.38 16.70
C GLY A 171 -6.08 19.84 16.56
N ILE A 172 -6.08 20.35 15.33
CA ILE A 172 -6.54 21.71 15.02
C ILE A 172 -8.03 21.88 15.37
N GLY A 173 -8.85 20.92 14.94
CA GLY A 173 -10.28 20.92 15.21
C GLY A 173 -10.61 20.85 16.70
N ALA A 174 -9.87 20.04 17.47
CA ALA A 174 -10.01 19.99 18.93
C ALA A 174 -9.68 21.33 19.60
N ALA A 175 -8.61 21.97 19.17
CA ALA A 175 -8.21 23.30 19.71
C ALA A 175 -9.27 24.37 19.43
N ILE A 176 -9.79 24.41 18.21
CA ILE A 176 -10.88 25.35 17.84
C ILE A 176 -12.16 25.03 18.62
N GLY A 177 -12.53 23.74 18.70
CA GLY A 177 -13.70 23.30 19.45
C GLY A 177 -13.60 23.64 20.94
N ALA A 178 -12.44 23.38 21.57
CA ALA A 178 -12.19 23.75 22.96
C ALA A 178 -12.30 25.27 23.18
N GLY A 179 -11.72 26.08 22.27
CA GLY A 179 -11.83 27.55 22.32
C GLY A 179 -13.28 28.02 22.21
N ALA A 180 -14.07 27.48 21.30
CA ALA A 180 -15.49 27.79 21.14
C ALA A 180 -16.30 27.38 22.37
N GLY A 181 -16.02 26.20 22.95
CA GLY A 181 -16.64 25.72 24.17
C GLY A 181 -16.31 26.63 25.37
N ALA A 182 -15.07 27.07 25.52
CA ALA A 182 -14.64 27.99 26.57
C ALA A 182 -15.28 29.39 26.43
N ALA A 183 -15.47 29.83 25.17
CA ALA A 183 -16.14 31.10 24.88
C ALA A 183 -17.67 31.05 25.05
N GLY A 184 -18.23 29.88 25.35
CA GLY A 184 -19.69 29.70 25.48
C GLY A 184 -20.48 29.78 24.17
N VAL A 185 -19.79 29.71 23.02
CA VAL A 185 -20.42 29.80 21.69
C VAL A 185 -20.95 28.44 21.23
N ALA A 186 -20.41 27.35 21.79
CA ALA A 186 -20.82 25.97 21.55
C ALA A 186 -21.76 25.50 22.68
N GLY A 187 -23.02 25.88 22.61
CA GLY A 187 -24.06 25.54 23.56
C GLY A 187 -25.18 24.80 22.88
#